data_9641c154f048dec42a7bb65fae4a2cbd
#
_entry.id   9641c154f048dec42a7bb65fae4a2cbd
#
_cell.length_a   1.000
_cell.length_b   1.000
_cell.length_c   1.000
_cell.angle_alpha   90.00
_cell.angle_beta   90.00
_cell.angle_gamma   90.00
#
_symmetry.space_group_name_H-M   'P 1'
#
loop_
_entity.id
_entity.type
_entity.pdbx_description
1 polymer ?
#
loop_
_entity_poly.entity_id
_entity_poly.type
_entity_poly.pdbx_seq_one_letter_code
_entity_poly.pdbx_strand_id
1 'polypeptide(L)'
;MKKPLLGSILVCAVFGAPAAMAQDMTGAGATFPAPIYAKWADAYNKATGARLNYQSVGSGAGIQQIRAKTVDFGASDMPLSDDVLAKDGLIQFPTVIGGVVPVVNVKGVAPGQLKLTGQVLGDIYLGKITKWNDPALTALNPGVPLPDEAISPVRRADGSGTSFIFTNYLSKVNPDWKAKVGEGTAVNWPTGAGGKGNEGVAAFVQRLPNSVGYVEYAYAKQNKMTHTLLKNKDGNFVAPDADNFKAAAAGADWSKSFFQVLTDQAGKDAWPISGATFILMYKAQEKPVSAANTLKFFDWAYGNGDKMADELEYVPLPASVKDLVRKSWAANIKDVSGKSIAWK
;
A
#
# COMPACT_ATOMS: atom_id res chain seq x y z
N MET A 1 4.25 50.31 -73.08
CA MET A 1 4.95 49.10 -72.63
C MET A 1 4.94 49.12 -71.12
N LYS A 2 4.03 48.35 -70.49
CA LYS A 2 3.92 48.24 -69.02
C LYS A 2 4.43 46.86 -68.62
N LYS A 3 5.49 46.78 -67.78
CA LYS A 3 6.02 45.52 -67.17
C LYS A 3 5.16 45.12 -66.01
N PRO A 4 4.84 43.83 -65.79
CA PRO A 4 4.21 43.37 -64.58
C PRO A 4 5.27 43.07 -63.48
N LEU A 5 5.05 43.54 -62.26
CA LEU A 5 5.77 43.15 -61.07
C LEU A 5 5.30 41.75 -60.64
N LEU A 6 6.21 40.77 -60.58
CA LEU A 6 5.99 39.51 -59.93
C LEU A 6 6.23 39.69 -58.40
N GLY A 7 5.16 39.59 -57.61
CA GLY A 7 5.24 39.55 -56.22
C GLY A 7 5.49 38.07 -55.72
N SER A 8 6.64 37.79 -55.15
CA SER A 8 6.96 36.50 -54.51
C SER A 8 6.21 36.39 -53.20
N ILE A 9 5.24 35.50 -53.12
CA ILE A 9 4.57 35.11 -51.86
C ILE A 9 5.46 34.09 -51.16
N LEU A 10 6.08 34.51 -50.06
CA LEU A 10 6.82 33.63 -49.16
C LEU A 10 5.83 32.86 -48.25
N VAL A 11 5.57 31.59 -48.56
CA VAL A 11 4.76 30.71 -47.72
C VAL A 11 5.64 30.20 -46.59
N CYS A 12 5.51 30.78 -45.41
CA CYS A 12 6.10 30.22 -44.19
C CYS A 12 5.32 28.96 -43.77
N ALA A 13 5.83 27.77 -44.10
CA ALA A 13 5.33 26.51 -43.56
C ALA A 13 5.71 26.44 -42.07
N VAL A 14 4.74 26.69 -41.17
CA VAL A 14 4.87 26.42 -39.77
C VAL A 14 4.78 24.90 -39.57
N PHE A 15 5.93 24.24 -39.47
CA PHE A 15 5.99 22.86 -38.99
C PHE A 15 5.62 22.87 -37.50
N GLY A 16 4.33 22.67 -37.21
CA GLY A 16 3.87 22.31 -35.87
C GLY A 16 4.48 20.96 -35.52
N ALA A 17 5.46 20.93 -34.60
CA ALA A 17 5.90 19.67 -34.01
C ALA A 17 4.65 18.99 -33.43
N PRO A 18 4.42 17.69 -33.70
CA PRO A 18 3.33 16.98 -33.06
C PRO A 18 3.58 17.02 -31.53
N ALA A 19 2.68 17.64 -30.78
CA ALA A 19 2.67 17.52 -29.34
C ALA A 19 2.60 16.02 -29.07
N ALA A 20 3.68 15.46 -28.51
CA ALA A 20 3.70 14.08 -28.07
C ALA A 20 2.56 13.95 -27.03
N MET A 21 1.46 13.34 -27.43
CA MET A 21 0.35 13.04 -26.51
C MET A 21 0.93 12.22 -25.40
N ALA A 22 0.90 12.76 -24.18
CA ALA A 22 1.33 12.02 -23.00
C ALA A 22 0.46 10.77 -22.89
N GLN A 23 1.07 9.60 -23.03
CA GLN A 23 0.33 8.35 -23.05
C GLN A 23 -0.11 7.98 -21.64
N ASP A 24 -1.41 7.68 -21.46
CA ASP A 24 -1.99 7.27 -20.20
C ASP A 24 -1.36 5.94 -19.73
N MET A 25 -1.16 5.82 -18.43
CA MET A 25 -0.64 4.62 -17.76
C MET A 25 -1.78 3.93 -17.02
N THR A 26 -1.76 2.60 -17.00
CA THR A 26 -2.75 1.80 -16.28
C THR A 26 -2.08 0.95 -15.20
N GLY A 27 -2.64 1.00 -14.02
CA GLY A 27 -2.20 0.18 -12.90
C GLY A 27 -3.39 -0.37 -12.12
N ALA A 28 -3.20 -1.50 -11.46
CA ALA A 28 -4.24 -2.05 -10.60
C ALA A 28 -3.65 -2.79 -9.40
N GLY A 29 -4.39 -2.81 -8.30
CA GLY A 29 -3.99 -3.63 -7.16
C GLY A 29 -4.31 -3.04 -5.81
N ALA A 30 -3.34 -3.07 -4.92
CA ALA A 30 -3.47 -2.75 -3.50
C ALA A 30 -4.26 -1.47 -3.23
N THR A 31 -5.18 -1.53 -2.27
CA THR A 31 -5.90 -0.36 -1.76
C THR A 31 -5.09 0.41 -0.73
N PHE A 32 -4.09 -0.23 -0.13
CA PHE A 32 -3.17 0.37 0.85
C PHE A 32 -2.55 1.67 0.35
N PRO A 33 -1.89 1.75 -0.85
CA PRO A 33 -1.27 2.97 -1.33
C PRO A 33 -2.21 3.88 -2.12
N ALA A 34 -3.50 3.52 -2.30
CA ALA A 34 -4.39 4.27 -3.19
C ALA A 34 -4.51 5.76 -2.84
N PRO A 35 -4.58 6.19 -1.57
CA PRO A 35 -4.59 7.61 -1.22
C PRO A 35 -3.36 8.37 -1.73
N ILE A 36 -2.17 7.82 -1.55
CA ILE A 36 -0.94 8.49 -2.01
C ILE A 36 -0.77 8.41 -3.52
N TYR A 37 -1.15 7.29 -4.16
CA TYR A 37 -1.10 7.18 -5.62
C TYR A 37 -2.03 8.17 -6.30
N ALA A 38 -3.23 8.40 -5.76
CA ALA A 38 -4.14 9.43 -6.26
C ALA A 38 -3.52 10.83 -6.16
N LYS A 39 -2.85 11.13 -5.03
CA LYS A 39 -2.20 12.43 -4.82
C LYS A 39 -1.00 12.62 -5.75
N TRP A 40 -0.17 11.59 -5.92
CA TRP A 40 0.93 11.61 -6.89
C TRP A 40 0.45 11.74 -8.32
N ALA A 41 -0.61 11.00 -8.69
CA ALA A 41 -1.18 11.05 -10.04
C ALA A 41 -1.71 12.45 -10.40
N ASP A 42 -2.42 13.10 -9.48
CA ASP A 42 -2.90 14.48 -9.68
C ASP A 42 -1.74 15.47 -9.86
N ALA A 43 -0.73 15.42 -8.98
CA ALA A 43 0.43 16.28 -9.05
C ALA A 43 1.29 16.01 -10.31
N TYR A 44 1.47 14.75 -10.70
CA TYR A 44 2.18 14.36 -11.92
C TYR A 44 1.45 14.82 -13.17
N ASN A 45 0.13 14.67 -13.21
CA ASN A 45 -0.68 15.16 -14.32
C ASN A 45 -0.56 16.68 -14.49
N LYS A 46 -0.60 17.45 -13.40
CA LYS A 46 -0.40 18.92 -13.43
C LYS A 46 0.98 19.29 -13.94
N ALA A 47 2.01 18.51 -13.61
CA ALA A 47 3.38 18.78 -14.03
C ALA A 47 3.71 18.36 -15.46
N THR A 48 3.07 17.30 -15.99
CA THR A 48 3.50 16.64 -17.23
C THR A 48 2.40 16.46 -18.26
N GLY A 49 1.13 16.58 -17.87
CA GLY A 49 -0.03 16.24 -18.71
C GLY A 49 -0.34 14.74 -18.81
N ALA A 50 0.56 13.85 -18.33
CA ALA A 50 0.34 12.41 -18.35
C ALA A 50 -0.64 11.98 -17.27
N ARG A 51 -1.45 10.95 -17.53
CA ARG A 51 -2.46 10.44 -16.60
C ARG A 51 -2.14 9.02 -16.16
N LEU A 52 -2.32 8.78 -14.86
CA LEU A 52 -2.35 7.45 -14.28
C LEU A 52 -3.80 7.06 -14.00
N ASN A 53 -4.25 5.97 -14.62
CA ASN A 53 -5.50 5.30 -14.26
C ASN A 53 -5.17 4.12 -13.33
N TYR A 54 -5.29 4.33 -12.02
CA TYR A 54 -5.04 3.30 -11.01
C TYR A 54 -6.34 2.73 -10.47
N GLN A 55 -6.50 1.40 -10.60
CA GLN A 55 -7.66 0.67 -10.09
C GLN A 55 -7.35 0.07 -8.72
N SER A 56 -7.93 0.64 -7.67
CA SER A 56 -7.81 0.17 -6.29
C SER A 56 -8.76 -1.01 -6.06
N VAL A 57 -8.28 -2.24 -6.33
CA VAL A 57 -9.10 -3.47 -6.35
C VAL A 57 -8.58 -4.59 -5.43
N GLY A 58 -7.50 -4.32 -4.70
CA GLY A 58 -6.82 -5.27 -3.82
C GLY A 58 -5.61 -5.94 -4.46
N SER A 59 -4.63 -6.32 -3.63
CA SER A 59 -3.35 -6.89 -4.08
C SER A 59 -3.52 -8.17 -4.90
N GLY A 60 -4.45 -9.04 -4.50
CA GLY A 60 -4.72 -10.28 -5.23
C GLY A 60 -5.17 -10.02 -6.67
N ALA A 61 -6.08 -9.06 -6.87
CA ALA A 61 -6.52 -8.66 -8.20
C ALA A 61 -5.41 -7.96 -9.00
N GLY A 62 -4.55 -7.16 -8.34
CA GLY A 62 -3.39 -6.53 -8.96
C GLY A 62 -2.40 -7.55 -9.51
N ILE A 63 -2.07 -8.59 -8.72
CA ILE A 63 -1.21 -9.70 -9.15
C ILE A 63 -1.84 -10.44 -10.35
N GLN A 64 -3.15 -10.70 -10.31
CA GLN A 64 -3.84 -11.37 -11.42
C GLN A 64 -3.85 -10.53 -12.69
N GLN A 65 -4.12 -9.22 -12.59
CA GLN A 65 -4.16 -8.32 -13.75
C GLN A 65 -2.80 -8.14 -14.40
N ILE A 66 -1.71 -8.02 -13.64
CA ILE A 66 -0.38 -7.94 -14.24
C ILE A 66 -0.01 -9.26 -14.92
N ARG A 67 -0.32 -10.42 -14.32
CA ARG A 67 -0.12 -11.74 -14.96
C ARG A 67 -0.93 -11.89 -16.25
N ALA A 68 -2.14 -11.35 -16.29
CA ALA A 68 -3.00 -11.34 -17.48
C ALA A 68 -2.61 -10.24 -18.49
N LYS A 69 -1.60 -9.41 -18.22
CA LYS A 69 -1.12 -8.30 -19.06
C LYS A 69 -2.21 -7.27 -19.41
N THR A 70 -3.20 -7.09 -18.53
CA THR A 70 -4.30 -6.13 -18.71
C THR A 70 -3.96 -4.74 -18.19
N VAL A 71 -2.87 -4.59 -17.46
CA VAL A 71 -2.34 -3.34 -16.92
C VAL A 71 -0.84 -3.22 -17.16
N ASP A 72 -0.30 -2.00 -17.11
CA ASP A 72 1.13 -1.74 -17.27
C ASP A 72 1.91 -2.12 -16.01
N PHE A 73 1.26 -2.02 -14.83
CA PHE A 73 1.83 -2.49 -13.57
C PHE A 73 0.76 -3.02 -12.61
N GLY A 74 1.14 -3.99 -11.79
CA GLY A 74 0.37 -4.42 -10.63
C GLY A 74 0.91 -3.80 -9.36
N ALA A 75 0.07 -3.66 -8.32
CA ALA A 75 0.50 -3.24 -7.00
C ALA A 75 0.06 -4.24 -5.92
N SER A 76 0.98 -4.58 -5.02
CA SER A 76 0.73 -5.55 -3.94
C SER A 76 1.47 -5.16 -2.67
N ASP A 77 0.79 -5.26 -1.51
CA ASP A 77 1.43 -5.10 -0.20
C ASP A 77 1.96 -6.46 0.33
N MET A 78 1.68 -7.55 -0.37
CA MET A 78 2.36 -8.83 -0.19
C MET A 78 3.50 -8.90 -1.20
N PRO A 79 4.78 -8.92 -0.77
CA PRO A 79 5.88 -9.15 -1.69
C PRO A 79 5.81 -10.56 -2.27
N LEU A 80 6.18 -10.71 -3.53
CA LEU A 80 6.33 -12.02 -4.17
C LEU A 80 7.76 -12.53 -3.97
N SER A 81 7.91 -13.83 -3.73
CA SER A 81 9.23 -14.44 -3.64
C SER A 81 9.97 -14.39 -4.98
N ASP A 82 11.30 -14.45 -4.93
CA ASP A 82 12.14 -14.41 -6.13
C ASP A 82 11.81 -15.55 -7.11
N ASP A 83 11.45 -16.73 -6.60
CA ASP A 83 11.02 -17.87 -7.42
C ASP A 83 9.71 -17.58 -8.17
N VAL A 84 8.74 -16.95 -7.50
CA VAL A 84 7.48 -16.54 -8.12
C VAL A 84 7.71 -15.46 -9.16
N LEU A 85 8.53 -14.46 -8.84
CA LEU A 85 8.90 -13.38 -9.77
C LEU A 85 9.61 -13.95 -11.01
N ALA A 86 10.54 -14.86 -10.82
CA ALA A 86 11.27 -15.50 -11.92
C ALA A 86 10.34 -16.34 -12.82
N LYS A 87 9.45 -17.13 -12.20
CA LYS A 87 8.46 -17.94 -12.92
C LYS A 87 7.51 -17.08 -13.76
N ASP A 88 7.06 -15.97 -13.21
CA ASP A 88 6.11 -15.07 -13.86
C ASP A 88 6.80 -14.07 -14.83
N GLY A 89 8.13 -14.02 -14.85
CA GLY A 89 8.91 -13.04 -15.64
C GLY A 89 8.78 -11.61 -15.14
N LEU A 90 8.49 -11.44 -13.84
CA LEU A 90 8.26 -10.15 -13.20
C LEU A 90 9.47 -9.68 -12.41
N ILE A 91 9.53 -8.39 -12.16
CA ILE A 91 10.27 -7.78 -11.06
C ILE A 91 9.30 -7.10 -10.10
N GLN A 92 9.75 -6.88 -8.86
CA GLN A 92 9.06 -6.02 -7.91
C GLN A 92 10.00 -4.95 -7.37
N PHE A 93 9.41 -3.82 -6.98
CA PHE A 93 10.13 -2.75 -6.28
C PHE A 93 9.19 -2.00 -5.33
N PRO A 94 9.68 -1.55 -4.14
CA PRO A 94 8.85 -0.85 -3.16
C PRO A 94 8.54 0.58 -3.60
N THR A 95 7.45 1.17 -3.09
CA THR A 95 7.07 2.58 -3.33
C THR A 95 6.96 3.40 -2.07
N VAL A 96 6.18 2.95 -1.10
CA VAL A 96 5.97 3.59 0.20
C VAL A 96 5.83 2.54 1.29
N ILE A 97 6.07 2.96 2.53
CA ILE A 97 5.83 2.18 3.73
C ILE A 97 4.69 2.85 4.50
N GLY A 98 3.92 2.07 5.23
CA GLY A 98 2.83 2.56 6.08
C GLY A 98 2.46 1.55 7.16
N GLY A 99 1.42 1.85 7.92
CA GLY A 99 0.93 0.99 8.99
C GLY A 99 -0.50 0.50 8.75
N VAL A 100 -0.72 -0.78 9.05
CA VAL A 100 -2.07 -1.32 9.25
C VAL A 100 -2.47 -1.09 10.69
N VAL A 101 -3.62 -0.46 10.91
CA VAL A 101 -4.04 -0.06 12.24
C VAL A 101 -5.39 -0.68 12.61
N PRO A 102 -5.51 -1.27 13.80
CA PRO A 102 -6.79 -1.64 14.33
C PRO A 102 -7.62 -0.39 14.64
N VAL A 103 -8.85 -0.37 14.14
CA VAL A 103 -9.82 0.72 14.34
C VAL A 103 -11.09 0.18 14.96
N VAL A 104 -11.71 0.95 15.85
CA VAL A 104 -12.87 0.52 16.62
C VAL A 104 -14.01 1.54 16.57
N ASN A 105 -15.24 1.06 16.77
CA ASN A 105 -16.41 1.89 16.94
C ASN A 105 -17.10 1.51 18.28
N VAL A 106 -16.50 1.95 19.38
CA VAL A 106 -16.99 1.68 20.75
C VAL A 106 -17.34 3.03 21.41
N LYS A 107 -18.55 3.14 21.88
CA LYS A 107 -19.05 4.38 22.53
C LYS A 107 -18.18 4.74 23.73
N GLY A 108 -17.73 5.98 23.77
CA GLY A 108 -16.92 6.50 24.89
C GLY A 108 -15.43 6.18 24.81
N VAL A 109 -14.96 5.50 23.77
CA VAL A 109 -13.54 5.24 23.53
C VAL A 109 -13.01 6.25 22.52
N ALA A 110 -11.99 7.01 22.92
CA ALA A 110 -11.32 8.00 22.08
C ALA A 110 -10.15 7.41 21.29
N PRO A 111 -9.70 8.05 20.18
CA PRO A 111 -8.50 7.64 19.43
C PRO A 111 -7.28 7.55 20.35
N GLY A 112 -6.53 6.43 20.24
CA GLY A 112 -5.34 6.17 21.06
C GLY A 112 -5.62 5.83 22.53
N GLN A 113 -6.86 5.64 22.94
CA GLN A 113 -7.21 5.30 24.32
C GLN A 113 -7.17 3.77 24.54
N LEU A 114 -7.68 2.98 23.61
CA LEU A 114 -7.75 1.52 23.75
C LEU A 114 -6.38 0.89 23.45
N LYS A 115 -5.90 0.08 24.38
CA LYS A 115 -4.66 -0.71 24.26
C LYS A 115 -4.99 -2.14 23.89
N LEU A 116 -4.31 -2.68 22.88
CA LEU A 116 -4.40 -4.08 22.48
C LEU A 116 -3.00 -4.72 22.47
N THR A 117 -2.96 -6.03 22.65
CA THR A 117 -1.80 -6.85 22.33
C THR A 117 -2.09 -7.69 21.09
N GLY A 118 -1.06 -8.17 20.41
CA GLY A 118 -1.25 -9.06 19.27
C GLY A 118 -1.98 -10.35 19.62
N GLN A 119 -1.72 -10.89 20.83
CA GLN A 119 -2.43 -12.06 21.32
C GLN A 119 -3.94 -11.80 21.44
N VAL A 120 -4.33 -10.70 22.11
CA VAL A 120 -5.74 -10.32 22.29
C VAL A 120 -6.41 -10.02 20.95
N LEU A 121 -5.73 -9.30 20.05
CA LEU A 121 -6.26 -9.00 18.72
C LEU A 121 -6.49 -10.29 17.92
N GLY A 122 -5.56 -11.24 17.95
CA GLY A 122 -5.72 -12.55 17.32
C GLY A 122 -6.88 -13.35 17.93
N ASP A 123 -7.02 -13.34 19.26
CA ASP A 123 -8.10 -14.05 19.96
C ASP A 123 -9.50 -13.46 19.67
N ILE A 124 -9.59 -12.15 19.41
CA ILE A 124 -10.83 -11.51 18.92
C ILE A 124 -11.20 -12.10 17.54
N TYR A 125 -10.27 -12.09 16.58
CA TYR A 125 -10.54 -12.60 15.22
C TYR A 125 -10.69 -14.13 15.16
N LEU A 126 -10.16 -14.87 16.15
CA LEU A 126 -10.44 -16.30 16.34
C LEU A 126 -11.82 -16.57 16.95
N GLY A 127 -12.52 -15.55 17.46
CA GLY A 127 -13.79 -15.70 18.15
C GLY A 127 -13.66 -16.27 19.58
N LYS A 128 -12.48 -16.18 20.19
CA LYS A 128 -12.26 -16.56 21.59
C LYS A 128 -12.66 -15.43 22.55
N ILE A 129 -12.33 -14.19 22.22
CA ILE A 129 -12.78 -12.98 22.91
C ILE A 129 -13.93 -12.41 22.11
N THR A 130 -15.13 -12.45 22.67
CA THR A 130 -16.37 -12.12 21.97
C THR A 130 -17.11 -10.89 22.53
N LYS A 131 -16.65 -10.36 23.66
CA LYS A 131 -17.22 -9.18 24.33
C LYS A 131 -16.16 -8.15 24.67
N TRP A 132 -16.54 -6.86 24.65
CA TRP A 132 -15.64 -5.76 24.97
C TRP A 132 -15.22 -5.75 26.45
N ASN A 133 -16.08 -6.20 27.37
CA ASN A 133 -15.77 -6.30 28.80
C ASN A 133 -15.05 -7.61 29.20
N ASP A 134 -14.51 -8.35 28.23
CA ASP A 134 -13.71 -9.53 28.51
C ASP A 134 -12.54 -9.19 29.47
N PRO A 135 -12.23 -10.04 30.48
CA PRO A 135 -11.14 -9.81 31.42
C PRO A 135 -9.79 -9.51 30.77
N ALA A 136 -9.46 -10.12 29.62
CA ALA A 136 -8.22 -9.86 28.89
C ALA A 136 -8.16 -8.43 28.34
N LEU A 137 -9.30 -7.85 27.94
CA LEU A 137 -9.40 -6.47 27.46
C LEU A 137 -9.42 -5.46 28.63
N THR A 138 -10.23 -5.72 29.65
CA THR A 138 -10.36 -4.80 30.80
C THR A 138 -9.08 -4.69 31.61
N ALA A 139 -8.32 -5.78 31.77
CA ALA A 139 -7.02 -5.77 32.44
C ALA A 139 -5.97 -4.90 31.73
N LEU A 140 -6.04 -4.81 30.39
CA LEU A 140 -5.15 -3.93 29.59
C LEU A 140 -5.59 -2.48 29.64
N ASN A 141 -6.85 -2.21 29.97
CA ASN A 141 -7.51 -0.92 29.79
C ASN A 141 -8.22 -0.42 31.05
N PRO A 142 -7.52 -0.32 32.20
CA PRO A 142 -8.16 0.18 33.43
C PRO A 142 -8.69 1.60 33.22
N GLY A 143 -9.97 1.81 33.58
CA GLY A 143 -10.64 3.10 33.45
C GLY A 143 -11.21 3.42 32.05
N VAL A 144 -11.00 2.57 31.04
CA VAL A 144 -11.67 2.70 29.75
C VAL A 144 -13.07 2.08 29.85
N PRO A 145 -14.14 2.76 29.41
CA PRO A 145 -15.51 2.26 29.53
C PRO A 145 -15.79 1.21 28.45
N LEU A 146 -15.38 -0.04 28.71
CA LEU A 146 -15.65 -1.17 27.82
C LEU A 146 -17.03 -1.79 28.15
N PRO A 147 -18.00 -1.79 27.21
CA PRO A 147 -19.36 -2.23 27.47
C PRO A 147 -19.47 -3.75 27.52
N ASP A 148 -20.51 -4.26 28.21
CA ASP A 148 -20.93 -5.67 28.14
C ASP A 148 -21.69 -5.94 26.83
N GLU A 149 -21.00 -5.74 25.71
CA GLU A 149 -21.53 -5.87 24.35
C GLU A 149 -20.63 -6.77 23.51
N ALA A 150 -21.26 -7.45 22.54
CA ALA A 150 -20.55 -8.32 21.62
C ALA A 150 -19.60 -7.51 20.70
N ILE A 151 -18.42 -8.03 20.49
CA ILE A 151 -17.46 -7.51 19.51
C ILE A 151 -17.90 -7.96 18.11
N SER A 152 -17.96 -7.01 17.16
CA SER A 152 -18.25 -7.27 15.76
C SER A 152 -16.96 -7.10 14.93
N PRO A 153 -16.17 -8.15 14.67
CA PRO A 153 -14.99 -8.05 13.84
C PRO A 153 -15.36 -7.73 12.38
N VAL A 154 -14.56 -6.87 11.74
CA VAL A 154 -14.66 -6.55 10.33
C VAL A 154 -13.33 -6.89 9.66
N ARG A 155 -13.41 -7.63 8.57
CA ARG A 155 -12.23 -8.11 7.84
C ARG A 155 -12.36 -7.82 6.35
N ARG A 156 -11.34 -8.06 5.56
CA ARG A 156 -11.36 -7.89 4.12
C ARG A 156 -12.11 -9.04 3.44
N ALA A 157 -12.88 -8.71 2.40
CA ALA A 157 -13.62 -9.68 1.57
C ALA A 157 -12.91 -9.98 0.25
N ASP A 158 -11.89 -9.19 -0.12
CA ASP A 158 -11.09 -9.31 -1.34
C ASP A 158 -9.70 -9.88 -1.05
N GLY A 159 -8.95 -10.26 -2.09
CA GLY A 159 -7.53 -10.60 -1.98
C GLY A 159 -6.70 -9.35 -1.63
N SER A 160 -6.31 -9.23 -0.37
CA SER A 160 -5.83 -8.01 0.26
C SER A 160 -4.40 -8.11 0.78
N GLY A 161 -3.52 -7.23 0.32
CA GLY A 161 -2.20 -7.08 0.91
C GLY A 161 -2.23 -6.53 2.33
N THR A 162 -3.19 -5.64 2.65
CA THR A 162 -3.44 -5.19 4.03
C THR A 162 -3.78 -6.39 4.93
N SER A 163 -4.58 -7.35 4.45
CA SER A 163 -4.85 -8.60 5.17
C SER A 163 -3.59 -9.47 5.29
N PHE A 164 -2.75 -9.53 4.26
CA PHE A 164 -1.48 -10.25 4.36
C PHE A 164 -0.61 -9.68 5.49
N ILE A 165 -0.41 -8.35 5.54
CA ILE A 165 0.37 -7.71 6.61
C ILE A 165 -0.24 -8.02 7.98
N PHE A 166 -1.57 -7.88 8.12
CA PHE A 166 -2.29 -8.15 9.36
C PHE A 166 -2.19 -9.61 9.80
N THR A 167 -2.46 -10.57 8.91
CA THR A 167 -2.44 -11.99 9.23
C THR A 167 -1.03 -12.54 9.44
N ASN A 168 -0.02 -12.00 8.75
CA ASN A 168 1.38 -12.28 9.00
C ASN A 168 1.79 -11.84 10.41
N TYR A 169 1.40 -10.63 10.81
CA TYR A 169 1.61 -10.17 12.19
C TYR A 169 0.95 -11.11 13.20
N LEU A 170 -0.34 -11.43 13.03
CA LEU A 170 -1.05 -12.33 13.93
C LEU A 170 -0.39 -13.71 14.01
N SER A 171 0.11 -14.24 12.88
CA SER A 171 0.84 -15.51 12.84
C SER A 171 2.15 -15.48 13.60
N LYS A 172 2.81 -14.31 13.71
CA LYS A 172 4.04 -14.14 14.50
C LYS A 172 3.78 -14.10 16.01
N VAL A 173 2.64 -13.52 16.43
CA VAL A 173 2.39 -13.18 17.84
C VAL A 173 1.30 -14.00 18.52
N ASN A 174 0.54 -14.81 17.77
CA ASN A 174 -0.52 -15.66 18.29
C ASN A 174 -0.38 -17.09 17.73
N PRO A 175 0.12 -18.07 18.51
CA PRO A 175 0.33 -19.43 18.04
C PRO A 175 -0.94 -20.14 17.55
N ASP A 176 -2.09 -19.86 18.18
CA ASP A 176 -3.36 -20.45 17.76
C ASP A 176 -3.84 -19.91 16.42
N TRP A 177 -3.62 -18.60 16.17
CA TRP A 177 -3.86 -18.00 14.87
C TRP A 177 -2.99 -18.67 13.80
N LYS A 178 -1.69 -18.79 14.06
CA LYS A 178 -0.74 -19.43 13.15
C LYS A 178 -1.17 -20.85 12.80
N ALA A 179 -1.59 -21.64 13.79
CA ALA A 179 -1.98 -23.04 13.60
C ALA A 179 -3.31 -23.21 12.87
N LYS A 180 -4.29 -22.32 13.11
CA LYS A 180 -5.67 -22.50 12.61
C LYS A 180 -5.98 -21.73 11.34
N VAL A 181 -5.34 -20.58 11.13
CA VAL A 181 -5.66 -19.64 10.05
C VAL A 181 -4.46 -19.39 9.14
N GLY A 182 -3.28 -19.06 9.74
CA GLY A 182 -2.08 -18.69 8.99
C GLY A 182 -2.13 -17.28 8.42
N GLU A 183 -1.44 -17.07 7.30
CA GLU A 183 -1.26 -15.77 6.67
C GLU A 183 -1.49 -15.82 5.16
N GLY A 184 -1.93 -14.71 4.59
CA GLY A 184 -2.16 -14.60 3.16
C GLY A 184 -2.99 -13.38 2.77
N THR A 185 -3.09 -13.10 1.49
CA THR A 185 -3.99 -12.07 0.96
C THR A 185 -5.47 -12.45 1.11
N ALA A 186 -5.76 -13.74 1.23
CA ALA A 186 -7.05 -14.33 1.55
C ALA A 186 -6.82 -15.53 2.47
N VAL A 187 -7.55 -15.59 3.57
CA VAL A 187 -7.50 -16.67 4.57
C VAL A 187 -8.92 -17.12 4.91
N ASN A 188 -9.04 -18.30 5.53
CA ASN A 188 -10.32 -18.76 6.06
C ASN A 188 -10.62 -18.06 7.39
N TRP A 189 -11.28 -16.93 7.34
CA TRP A 189 -11.61 -16.14 8.52
C TRP A 189 -12.57 -16.88 9.44
N PRO A 190 -12.22 -17.10 10.71
CA PRO A 190 -13.13 -17.74 11.67
C PRO A 190 -14.37 -16.89 11.98
N THR A 191 -14.21 -15.56 11.99
CA THR A 191 -15.25 -14.60 12.33
C THR A 191 -15.19 -13.36 11.45
N GLY A 192 -16.20 -12.51 11.56
CA GLY A 192 -16.21 -11.17 11.03
C GLY A 192 -16.94 -10.98 9.71
N ALA A 193 -17.50 -9.78 9.55
CA ALA A 193 -18.11 -9.31 8.30
C ALA A 193 -17.04 -8.84 7.31
N GLY A 194 -17.29 -9.05 6.01
CA GLY A 194 -16.34 -8.71 4.96
C GLY A 194 -16.56 -7.31 4.36
N GLY A 195 -15.56 -6.45 4.36
CA GLY A 195 -15.53 -5.18 3.64
C GLY A 195 -14.58 -5.27 2.43
N LYS A 196 -15.00 -4.76 1.28
CA LYS A 196 -14.15 -4.70 0.07
C LYS A 196 -13.24 -3.47 0.14
N GLY A 197 -11.92 -3.68 0.02
CA GLY A 197 -10.93 -2.62 0.12
C GLY A 197 -10.76 -2.06 1.55
N ASN A 198 -9.77 -1.19 1.75
CA ASN A 198 -9.64 -0.44 3.00
C ASN A 198 -10.85 0.47 3.24
N GLU A 199 -11.38 1.08 2.19
CA GLU A 199 -12.59 1.90 2.20
C GLU A 199 -13.83 1.12 2.68
N GLY A 200 -14.00 -0.11 2.23
CA GLY A 200 -15.13 -0.95 2.65
C GLY A 200 -15.04 -1.34 4.12
N VAL A 201 -13.85 -1.70 4.62
CA VAL A 201 -13.66 -1.97 6.05
C VAL A 201 -13.90 -0.70 6.87
N ALA A 202 -13.36 0.45 6.46
CA ALA A 202 -13.57 1.73 7.14
C ALA A 202 -15.07 2.07 7.24
N ALA A 203 -15.80 1.95 6.14
CA ALA A 203 -17.25 2.21 6.09
C ALA A 203 -18.06 1.27 7.00
N PHE A 204 -17.68 -0.02 7.06
CA PHE A 204 -18.33 -0.98 7.96
C PHE A 204 -18.11 -0.62 9.43
N VAL A 205 -16.86 -0.35 9.82
CA VAL A 205 -16.53 -0.01 11.21
C VAL A 205 -17.25 1.28 11.64
N GLN A 206 -17.29 2.31 10.80
CA GLN A 206 -17.99 3.54 11.12
C GLN A 206 -19.49 3.36 11.37
N ARG A 207 -20.12 2.42 10.66
CA ARG A 207 -21.59 2.20 10.72
C ARG A 207 -21.99 1.14 11.74
N LEU A 208 -21.09 0.21 12.08
CA LEU A 208 -21.40 -0.92 12.94
C LEU A 208 -20.91 -0.63 14.38
N PRO A 209 -21.82 -0.37 15.33
CA PRO A 209 -21.46 -0.20 16.74
C PRO A 209 -20.74 -1.44 17.27
N ASN A 210 -19.85 -1.23 18.23
CA ASN A 210 -19.07 -2.27 18.90
C ASN A 210 -18.21 -3.12 17.94
N SER A 211 -17.82 -2.55 16.80
CA SER A 211 -16.98 -3.20 15.82
C SER A 211 -15.49 -2.92 16.03
N VAL A 212 -14.67 -3.84 15.52
CA VAL A 212 -13.23 -3.70 15.33
C VAL A 212 -12.88 -4.11 13.90
N GLY A 213 -12.06 -3.32 13.24
CA GLY A 213 -11.53 -3.62 11.91
C GLY A 213 -10.06 -3.28 11.85
N TYR A 214 -9.45 -3.45 10.68
CA TYR A 214 -8.08 -3.03 10.39
C TYR A 214 -8.04 -2.36 9.01
N VAL A 215 -7.36 -1.23 8.93
CA VAL A 215 -7.19 -0.45 7.71
C VAL A 215 -5.77 0.11 7.64
N GLU A 216 -5.34 0.54 6.47
CA GLU A 216 -4.14 1.36 6.35
C GLU A 216 -4.41 2.74 7.00
N TYR A 217 -3.38 3.33 7.62
CA TYR A 217 -3.53 4.47 8.53
C TYR A 217 -4.08 5.74 7.88
N ALA A 218 -3.78 6.01 6.60
CA ALA A 218 -4.36 7.15 5.90
C ALA A 218 -5.90 7.08 5.86
N TYR A 219 -6.47 5.89 5.72
CA TYR A 219 -7.93 5.69 5.79
C TYR A 219 -8.48 6.00 7.18
N ALA A 220 -7.77 5.57 8.23
CA ALA A 220 -8.17 5.88 9.61
C ALA A 220 -8.17 7.39 9.87
N LYS A 221 -7.13 8.10 9.41
CA LYS A 221 -7.02 9.58 9.55
C LYS A 221 -8.09 10.32 8.75
N GLN A 222 -8.21 10.01 7.46
CA GLN A 222 -9.16 10.68 6.57
C GLN A 222 -10.61 10.52 7.04
N ASN A 223 -10.94 9.36 7.59
CA ASN A 223 -12.27 9.04 8.11
C ASN A 223 -12.43 9.34 9.62
N LYS A 224 -11.43 9.94 10.27
CA LYS A 224 -11.46 10.29 11.70
C LYS A 224 -11.84 9.10 12.59
N MET A 225 -11.32 7.92 12.28
CA MET A 225 -11.63 6.69 13.01
C MET A 225 -10.87 6.60 14.33
N THR A 226 -11.46 5.91 15.30
CA THR A 226 -10.81 5.60 16.58
C THR A 226 -9.81 4.47 16.38
N HIS A 227 -8.54 4.81 16.30
CA HIS A 227 -7.43 3.85 16.27
C HIS A 227 -7.01 3.43 17.68
N THR A 228 -6.37 2.29 17.79
CA THR A 228 -5.88 1.72 19.05
C THR A 228 -4.39 1.94 19.23
N LEU A 229 -3.90 1.83 20.48
CA LEU A 229 -2.50 1.55 20.75
C LEU A 229 -2.24 0.06 20.66
N LEU A 230 -1.06 -0.32 20.22
CA LEU A 230 -0.69 -1.74 20.08
C LEU A 230 0.64 -2.03 20.77
N LYS A 231 0.69 -3.10 21.54
CA LYS A 231 1.92 -3.53 22.21
C LYS A 231 2.89 -4.09 21.19
N ASN A 232 4.09 -3.50 21.09
CA ASN A 232 5.12 -3.94 20.19
C ASN A 232 5.98 -5.07 20.76
N LYS A 233 6.93 -5.57 19.95
CA LYS A 233 7.83 -6.67 20.31
C LYS A 233 8.68 -6.37 21.55
N ASP A 234 9.08 -5.12 21.73
CA ASP A 234 9.88 -4.67 22.88
C ASP A 234 9.03 -4.40 24.13
N GLY A 235 7.71 -4.65 24.06
CA GLY A 235 6.80 -4.56 25.20
C GLY A 235 6.16 -3.18 25.41
N ASN A 236 6.39 -2.20 24.54
CA ASN A 236 5.84 -0.87 24.64
C ASN A 236 4.50 -0.76 23.92
N PHE A 237 3.55 0.00 24.49
CA PHE A 237 2.35 0.40 23.78
C PHE A 237 2.68 1.62 22.92
N VAL A 238 2.57 1.48 21.60
CA VAL A 238 2.90 2.50 20.62
C VAL A 238 1.66 2.96 19.86
N ALA A 239 1.67 4.22 19.40
CA ALA A 239 0.64 4.78 18.53
C ALA A 239 0.98 4.53 17.05
N PRO A 240 -0.01 4.47 16.16
CA PRO A 240 0.24 4.48 14.74
C PRO A 240 0.56 5.90 14.28
N ASP A 241 1.77 6.13 13.81
CA ASP A 241 2.22 7.35 13.17
C ASP A 241 3.41 7.06 12.23
N ALA A 242 3.77 8.03 11.39
CA ALA A 242 4.83 7.87 10.42
C ALA A 242 6.20 7.57 11.05
N ASP A 243 6.52 8.17 12.21
CA ASP A 243 7.80 7.93 12.90
C ASP A 243 7.89 6.49 13.40
N ASN A 244 6.80 5.94 13.93
CA ASN A 244 6.73 4.57 14.41
C ASN A 244 6.70 3.53 13.26
N PHE A 245 6.13 3.89 12.09
CA PHE A 245 6.26 3.08 10.87
C PHE A 245 7.70 3.09 10.35
N LYS A 246 8.36 4.24 10.38
CA LYS A 246 9.76 4.39 10.01
C LYS A 246 10.68 3.61 10.94
N ALA A 247 10.41 3.62 12.25
CA ALA A 247 11.14 2.82 13.23
C ALA A 247 11.04 1.32 12.92
N ALA A 248 9.85 0.82 12.54
CA ALA A 248 9.67 -0.57 12.13
C ALA A 248 10.44 -0.92 10.83
N ALA A 249 10.64 0.03 9.94
CA ALA A 249 11.36 -0.17 8.69
C ALA A 249 12.89 -0.05 8.81
N ALA A 250 13.40 0.47 9.94
CA ALA A 250 14.81 0.81 10.11
C ALA A 250 15.77 -0.40 9.98
N GLY A 251 15.30 -1.60 10.31
CA GLY A 251 16.08 -2.85 10.21
C GLY A 251 16.01 -3.55 8.85
N ALA A 252 15.26 -3.03 7.88
CA ALA A 252 15.09 -3.66 6.58
C ALA A 252 16.35 -3.55 5.71
N ASP A 253 16.88 -4.68 5.27
CA ASP A 253 18.04 -4.73 4.36
C ASP A 253 17.59 -4.85 2.90
N TRP A 254 17.25 -3.71 2.31
CA TRP A 254 16.81 -3.60 0.92
C TRP A 254 17.92 -3.92 -0.11
N SER A 255 19.17 -3.96 0.32
CA SER A 255 20.30 -4.24 -0.58
C SER A 255 20.36 -5.71 -1.00
N LYS A 256 19.82 -6.61 -0.17
CA LYS A 256 19.79 -8.05 -0.44
C LYS A 256 18.60 -8.46 -1.30
N SER A 257 17.43 -7.91 -1.00
CA SER A 257 16.20 -8.23 -1.72
C SER A 257 15.14 -7.18 -1.46
N PHE A 258 14.26 -6.96 -2.44
CA PHE A 258 13.02 -6.20 -2.24
C PHE A 258 11.91 -7.04 -1.57
N PHE A 259 12.14 -8.32 -1.28
CA PHE A 259 11.23 -9.13 -0.46
C PHE A 259 11.41 -8.74 1.01
N GLN A 260 10.64 -7.74 1.46
CA GLN A 260 10.70 -7.27 2.85
C GLN A 260 9.33 -7.38 3.51
N VAL A 261 9.29 -7.98 4.70
CA VAL A 261 8.10 -8.08 5.55
C VAL A 261 8.41 -7.38 6.88
N LEU A 262 7.74 -6.25 7.12
CA LEU A 262 8.08 -5.30 8.19
C LEU A 262 7.24 -5.48 9.47
N THR A 263 6.51 -6.59 9.60
CA THR A 263 5.70 -6.88 10.78
C THR A 263 6.54 -7.38 11.95
N ASP A 264 6.16 -6.99 13.16
CA ASP A 264 6.76 -7.43 14.43
C ASP A 264 8.27 -7.18 14.51
N GLN A 265 8.71 -6.02 14.06
CA GLN A 265 10.12 -5.62 14.14
C GLN A 265 10.49 -5.19 15.55
N ALA A 266 11.77 -5.41 15.92
CA ALA A 266 12.33 -4.89 17.16
C ALA A 266 12.48 -3.36 17.09
N GLY A 267 12.41 -2.71 18.23
CA GLY A 267 12.53 -1.26 18.41
C GLY A 267 11.45 -0.73 19.33
N LYS A 268 11.88 0.07 20.31
CA LYS A 268 10.96 0.59 21.35
C LYS A 268 9.75 1.36 20.80
N ASP A 269 9.92 1.99 19.65
CA ASP A 269 8.90 2.82 18.99
C ASP A 269 8.34 2.14 17.72
N ALA A 270 8.79 0.93 17.35
CA ALA A 270 8.37 0.25 16.14
C ALA A 270 6.88 -0.13 16.17
N TRP A 271 6.10 0.35 15.18
CA TRP A 271 4.71 -0.07 14.99
C TRP A 271 4.65 -1.52 14.53
N PRO A 272 3.93 -2.41 15.21
CA PRO A 272 4.02 -3.85 14.96
C PRO A 272 3.47 -4.31 13.61
N ILE A 273 2.51 -3.59 13.04
CA ILE A 273 1.81 -3.99 11.80
C ILE A 273 2.21 -3.03 10.66
N SER A 274 3.51 -2.94 10.41
CA SER A 274 4.06 -2.13 9.31
C SER A 274 4.26 -2.97 8.05
N GLY A 275 4.15 -2.32 6.89
CA GLY A 275 4.36 -2.96 5.60
C GLY A 275 4.73 -1.98 4.51
N ALA A 276 5.21 -2.50 3.39
CA ALA A 276 5.49 -1.74 2.19
C ALA A 276 4.56 -2.16 1.05
N THR A 277 4.32 -1.27 0.10
CA THR A 277 3.68 -1.61 -1.17
C THR A 277 4.72 -1.77 -2.25
N PHE A 278 4.54 -2.81 -3.07
CA PHE A 278 5.41 -3.17 -4.16
C PHE A 278 4.69 -3.02 -5.50
N ILE A 279 5.40 -2.50 -6.50
CA ILE A 279 4.98 -2.50 -7.89
C ILE A 279 5.55 -3.73 -8.57
N LEU A 280 4.72 -4.36 -9.40
CA LEU A 280 5.05 -5.51 -10.21
C LEU A 280 5.05 -5.11 -11.68
N MET A 281 6.15 -5.36 -12.39
CA MET A 281 6.27 -5.11 -13.83
C MET A 281 6.96 -6.29 -14.52
N TYR A 282 6.64 -6.53 -15.78
CA TYR A 282 7.40 -7.51 -16.58
C TYR A 282 8.83 -7.06 -16.82
N LYS A 283 9.77 -8.01 -16.83
CA LYS A 283 11.16 -7.77 -17.25
C LYS A 283 11.25 -7.48 -18.73
N ALA A 284 10.55 -8.28 -19.56
CA ALA A 284 10.46 -8.09 -21.00
C ALA A 284 9.16 -7.34 -21.33
N GLN A 285 9.30 -6.12 -21.83
CA GLN A 285 8.20 -5.20 -22.08
C GLN A 285 7.74 -5.26 -23.54
N GLU A 286 6.53 -5.74 -23.76
CA GLU A 286 5.89 -5.75 -25.08
C GLU A 286 5.44 -4.34 -25.53
N LYS A 287 5.22 -3.43 -24.53
CA LYS A 287 4.82 -2.04 -24.72
C LYS A 287 5.86 -1.09 -24.14
N PRO A 288 7.03 -0.92 -24.79
CA PRO A 288 8.16 -0.18 -24.20
C PRO A 288 7.85 1.28 -23.88
N VAL A 289 6.96 1.93 -24.62
CA VAL A 289 6.56 3.32 -24.38
C VAL A 289 5.72 3.41 -23.08
N SER A 290 4.78 2.51 -22.88
CA SER A 290 3.95 2.46 -21.67
C SER A 290 4.82 2.13 -20.44
N ALA A 291 5.76 1.20 -20.59
CA ALA A 291 6.73 0.88 -19.54
C ALA A 291 7.59 2.11 -19.17
N ALA A 292 8.10 2.84 -20.17
CA ALA A 292 8.86 4.06 -19.94
C ALA A 292 8.04 5.12 -19.17
N ASN A 293 6.79 5.32 -19.53
CA ASN A 293 5.90 6.26 -18.83
C ASN A 293 5.62 5.83 -17.39
N THR A 294 5.41 4.54 -17.15
CA THR A 294 5.25 3.98 -15.79
C THR A 294 6.50 4.24 -14.93
N LEU A 295 7.69 3.99 -15.47
CA LEU A 295 8.95 4.24 -14.77
C LEU A 295 9.18 5.74 -14.53
N LYS A 296 8.85 6.62 -15.49
CA LYS A 296 8.89 8.09 -15.31
C LYS A 296 7.98 8.54 -14.17
N PHE A 297 6.77 7.99 -14.08
CA PHE A 297 5.85 8.32 -13.00
C PHE A 297 6.44 7.96 -11.63
N PHE A 298 6.96 6.74 -11.44
CA PHE A 298 7.54 6.34 -10.16
C PHE A 298 8.86 7.05 -9.87
N ASP A 299 9.68 7.35 -10.89
CA ASP A 299 10.89 8.15 -10.71
C ASP A 299 10.56 9.58 -10.26
N TRP A 300 9.53 10.19 -10.88
CA TRP A 300 9.03 11.49 -10.48
C TRP A 300 8.48 11.46 -9.05
N ALA A 301 7.72 10.42 -8.70
CA ALA A 301 7.17 10.25 -7.34
C ALA A 301 8.29 10.12 -6.29
N TYR A 302 9.37 9.41 -6.62
CA TYR A 302 10.54 9.32 -5.74
C TYR A 302 11.29 10.65 -5.58
N GLY A 303 11.25 11.52 -6.58
CA GLY A 303 11.90 12.82 -6.53
C GLY A 303 11.05 13.93 -5.90
N ASN A 304 9.73 13.85 -6.03
CA ASN A 304 8.81 14.95 -5.71
C ASN A 304 7.71 14.57 -4.71
N GLY A 305 7.54 13.27 -4.43
CA GLY A 305 6.39 12.73 -3.72
C GLY A 305 6.52 12.63 -2.20
N ASP A 306 7.71 12.82 -1.64
CA ASP A 306 7.98 12.57 -0.22
C ASP A 306 7.09 13.40 0.71
N LYS A 307 7.02 14.71 0.49
CA LYS A 307 6.14 15.58 1.28
C LYS A 307 4.67 15.18 1.22
N MET A 308 4.22 14.72 0.03
CA MET A 308 2.84 14.26 -0.14
C MET A 308 2.58 12.94 0.62
N ALA A 309 3.59 12.08 0.72
CA ALA A 309 3.53 10.85 1.51
C ALA A 309 3.47 11.19 3.01
N ASP A 310 4.36 12.07 3.50
CA ASP A 310 4.37 12.52 4.90
C ASP A 310 3.03 13.15 5.33
N GLU A 311 2.40 13.96 4.47
CA GLU A 311 1.09 14.56 4.76
C GLU A 311 -0.03 13.52 4.97
N LEU A 312 0.12 12.33 4.41
CA LEU A 312 -0.80 11.20 4.55
C LEU A 312 -0.29 10.14 5.55
N GLU A 313 0.82 10.42 6.25
CA GLU A 313 1.46 9.51 7.21
C GLU A 313 2.02 8.22 6.58
N TYR A 314 2.31 8.25 5.28
CA TYR A 314 3.19 7.24 4.69
C TYR A 314 4.64 7.62 4.92
N VAL A 315 5.51 6.61 4.98
CA VAL A 315 6.95 6.81 5.06
C VAL A 315 7.55 6.69 3.67
N PRO A 316 8.16 7.77 3.14
CA PRO A 316 8.93 7.70 1.90
C PRO A 316 10.11 6.74 2.04
N LEU A 317 10.50 6.12 0.93
CA LEU A 317 11.72 5.30 0.92
C LEU A 317 12.97 6.17 1.09
N PRO A 318 14.00 5.68 1.81
CA PRO A 318 15.30 6.34 1.86
C PRO A 318 15.91 6.53 0.45
N ALA A 319 16.69 7.58 0.26
CA ALA A 319 17.34 7.86 -1.04
C ALA A 319 18.17 6.67 -1.56
N SER A 320 18.89 5.97 -0.67
CA SER A 320 19.64 4.77 -1.02
C SER A 320 18.77 3.65 -1.59
N VAL A 321 17.56 3.47 -1.08
CA VAL A 321 16.61 2.46 -1.57
C VAL A 321 16.04 2.89 -2.93
N LYS A 322 15.68 4.16 -3.10
CA LYS A 322 15.25 4.71 -4.40
C LYS A 322 16.31 4.50 -5.49
N ASP A 323 17.58 4.67 -5.15
CA ASP A 323 18.69 4.43 -6.07
C ASP A 323 18.91 2.95 -6.39
N LEU A 324 18.71 2.05 -5.42
CA LEU A 324 18.69 0.60 -5.67
C LEU A 324 17.57 0.21 -6.63
N VAL A 325 16.40 0.79 -6.46
CA VAL A 325 15.25 0.57 -7.37
C VAL A 325 15.59 1.03 -8.79
N ARG A 326 16.13 2.25 -8.98
CA ARG A 326 16.55 2.76 -10.29
C ARG A 326 17.59 1.87 -10.96
N LYS A 327 18.56 1.37 -10.20
CA LYS A 327 19.56 0.40 -10.69
C LYS A 327 18.91 -0.91 -11.11
N SER A 328 17.93 -1.39 -10.34
CA SER A 328 17.18 -2.59 -10.67
C SER A 328 16.38 -2.43 -11.97
N TRP A 329 15.73 -1.27 -12.19
CA TRP A 329 15.05 -1.00 -13.46
C TRP A 329 15.99 -1.03 -14.65
N ALA A 330 17.13 -0.33 -14.56
CA ALA A 330 18.13 -0.28 -15.63
C ALA A 330 18.68 -1.67 -16.01
N ALA A 331 18.86 -2.52 -15.01
CA ALA A 331 19.39 -3.87 -15.21
C ALA A 331 18.35 -4.86 -15.77
N ASN A 332 17.11 -4.77 -15.29
CA ASN A 332 16.14 -5.85 -15.45
C ASN A 332 14.96 -5.53 -16.38
N ILE A 333 14.60 -4.24 -16.59
CA ILE A 333 13.45 -3.89 -17.45
C ILE A 333 13.96 -3.51 -18.84
N LYS A 334 13.59 -4.33 -19.82
CA LYS A 334 14.02 -4.18 -21.22
C LYS A 334 12.83 -4.41 -22.14
N ASP A 335 12.91 -3.93 -23.38
CA ASP A 335 11.95 -4.34 -24.40
C ASP A 335 12.17 -5.82 -24.80
N VAL A 336 11.27 -6.34 -25.60
CA VAL A 336 11.35 -7.75 -26.09
C VAL A 336 12.58 -8.04 -26.94
N SER A 337 13.30 -7.03 -27.45
CA SER A 337 14.56 -7.19 -28.17
C SER A 337 15.80 -7.16 -27.24
N GLY A 338 15.59 -6.94 -25.94
CA GLY A 338 16.67 -6.82 -24.96
C GLY A 338 17.24 -5.41 -24.80
N LYS A 339 16.68 -4.40 -25.48
CA LYS A 339 17.10 -3.00 -25.37
C LYS A 339 16.54 -2.39 -24.07
N SER A 340 17.38 -1.64 -23.37
CA SER A 340 16.98 -0.94 -22.14
C SER A 340 15.88 0.09 -22.41
N ILE A 341 14.90 0.15 -21.49
CA ILE A 341 13.84 1.16 -21.50
C ILE A 341 14.41 2.48 -20.95
N ALA A 342 14.30 3.54 -21.73
CA ALA A 342 14.69 4.89 -21.32
C ALA A 342 13.50 5.57 -20.61
N TRP A 343 13.70 5.96 -19.36
CA TRP A 343 12.68 6.69 -18.57
C TRP A 343 13.17 8.05 -18.05
N LYS A 344 14.45 8.38 -18.27
CA LYS A 344 15.02 9.71 -17.97
C LYS A 344 14.84 10.67 -19.10
#